data_7877dc90de4330529c74af6939160ea8
#
_entry.id   7877dc90de4330529c74af6939160ea8
#
_cell.length_a   1.000
_cell.length_b   1.000
_cell.length_c   1.000
_cell.angle_alpha   90.00
_cell.angle_beta   90.00
_cell.angle_gamma   90.00
#
_symmetry.space_group_name_H-M   'P 1'
#
loop_
_entity.id
_entity.type
_entity.pdbx_description
1 polymer ?
#
loop_
_entity_poly.entity_id
_entity_poly.type
_entity_poly.pdbx_seq_one_letter_code
_entity_poly.pdbx_strand_id
1 'polypeptide(L)'
;MARARITSDSTPQALFSSTVLAQVRELIVTGAIPAGAHLAAEPIAARLGVSRTPVRAAFSVLLAEGLLEHSLNRGFSVRELTIRDILGAIDLRAAIEGRGCALSVEYGWADAELATLDGRIADGARIVTADDWSVEIERAWYEINRDVHAFIARMAHNVAIRSTVRMTLLYPLFGDAARLCPAVARYVPERHRQVPATVPAHIAQSQQEHEAIAQAIRANDAALAERLMRDHVLAGRDRLALLASRR
;
A
#
# COMPACT_ATOMS: atom_id res chain seq x y z
N MET A 1 41.46 14.60 5.82
CA MET A 1 40.31 13.70 5.92
C MET A 1 39.32 14.08 4.83
N ALA A 2 39.27 13.31 3.76
CA ALA A 2 38.41 13.58 2.60
C ALA A 2 37.01 13.04 2.85
N ARG A 3 35.98 13.89 2.83
CA ARG A 3 34.57 13.50 2.82
C ARG A 3 34.23 12.99 1.43
N ALA A 4 33.93 11.69 1.33
CA ALA A 4 33.31 11.13 0.13
C ALA A 4 31.90 11.71 -0.04
N ARG A 5 31.70 12.50 -1.09
CA ARG A 5 30.36 12.87 -1.57
C ARG A 5 29.77 11.65 -2.25
N ILE A 6 28.79 11.03 -1.61
CA ILE A 6 27.92 10.05 -2.27
C ILE A 6 26.91 10.88 -3.07
N THR A 7 27.18 11.07 -4.35
CA THR A 7 26.20 11.57 -5.31
C THR A 7 25.24 10.42 -5.61
N SER A 8 23.94 10.63 -5.38
CA SER A 8 22.88 9.73 -5.81
C SER A 8 22.66 9.87 -7.31
N ASP A 9 23.62 9.41 -8.11
CA ASP A 9 23.42 9.19 -9.53
C ASP A 9 22.65 7.86 -9.70
N SER A 10 21.32 7.97 -9.79
CA SER A 10 20.49 6.88 -10.29
C SER A 10 20.85 6.68 -11.75
N THR A 11 21.65 5.68 -12.05
CA THR A 11 22.01 5.36 -13.44
C THR A 11 20.72 5.08 -14.22
N PRO A 12 20.67 5.41 -15.53
CA PRO A 12 19.50 5.08 -16.39
C PRO A 12 19.06 3.63 -16.26
N GLN A 13 19.97 2.73 -15.96
CA GLN A 13 19.72 1.31 -15.74
C GLN A 13 18.97 1.02 -14.44
N ALA A 14 19.21 1.78 -13.38
CA ALA A 14 18.49 1.63 -12.10
C ALA A 14 17.04 2.14 -12.22
N LEU A 15 16.82 3.25 -12.92
CA LEU A 15 15.48 3.77 -13.25
C LEU A 15 14.71 2.81 -14.14
N PHE A 16 15.36 2.24 -15.15
CA PHE A 16 14.75 1.26 -16.06
C PHE A 16 14.35 -0.04 -15.31
N SER A 17 15.22 -0.55 -14.44
CA SER A 17 14.94 -1.73 -13.62
C SER A 17 13.80 -1.48 -12.61
N SER A 18 13.69 -0.28 -12.06
CA SER A 18 12.59 0.08 -11.16
C SER A 18 11.23 0.12 -11.89
N THR A 19 11.23 0.57 -13.16
CA THR A 19 10.03 0.57 -14.00
C THR A 19 9.56 -0.84 -14.33
N VAL A 20 10.48 -1.76 -14.69
CA VAL A 20 10.16 -3.17 -14.97
C VAL A 20 9.61 -3.86 -13.72
N LEU A 21 10.23 -3.64 -12.55
CA LEU A 21 9.75 -4.16 -11.27
C LEU A 21 8.32 -3.69 -10.98
N ALA A 22 8.03 -2.40 -11.18
CA ALA A 22 6.70 -1.83 -10.96
C ALA A 22 5.66 -2.46 -11.91
N GLN A 23 6.00 -2.62 -13.19
CA GLN A 23 5.12 -3.24 -14.19
C GLN A 23 4.83 -4.71 -13.89
N VAL A 24 5.86 -5.50 -13.52
CA VAL A 24 5.65 -6.92 -13.17
C VAL A 24 4.79 -7.03 -11.90
N ARG A 25 5.05 -6.18 -10.91
CA ARG A 25 4.23 -6.13 -9.69
C ARG A 25 2.77 -5.82 -10.00
N GLU A 26 2.51 -4.84 -10.85
CA GLU A 26 1.16 -4.47 -11.26
C GLU A 26 0.45 -5.64 -11.95
N LEU A 27 1.12 -6.36 -12.85
CA LEU A 27 0.55 -7.53 -13.51
C LEU A 27 0.14 -8.63 -12.51
N ILE A 28 0.88 -8.81 -11.41
CA ILE A 28 0.57 -9.77 -10.35
C ILE A 28 -0.59 -9.26 -9.48
N VAL A 29 -0.49 -8.03 -9.03
CA VAL A 29 -1.47 -7.42 -8.10
C VAL A 29 -2.85 -7.29 -8.74
N THR A 30 -2.92 -6.94 -10.02
CA THR A 30 -4.17 -6.84 -10.78
C THR A 30 -4.73 -8.20 -11.23
N GLY A 31 -3.97 -9.29 -11.00
CA GLY A 31 -4.37 -10.63 -11.43
C GLY A 31 -4.19 -10.89 -12.93
N ALA A 32 -3.58 -9.96 -13.68
CA ALA A 32 -3.22 -10.18 -15.08
C ALA A 32 -2.20 -11.33 -15.23
N ILE A 33 -1.47 -11.63 -14.15
CA ILE A 33 -0.78 -12.89 -13.92
C ILE A 33 -1.45 -13.50 -12.67
N PRO A 34 -2.19 -14.60 -12.80
CA PRO A 34 -2.97 -15.15 -11.70
C PRO A 34 -2.09 -15.77 -10.62
N ALA A 35 -2.64 -15.86 -9.39
CA ALA A 35 -2.03 -16.59 -8.29
C ALA A 35 -1.79 -18.05 -8.69
N GLY A 36 -0.66 -18.63 -8.27
CA GLY A 36 -0.21 -19.97 -8.64
C GLY A 36 0.41 -20.08 -10.04
N ALA A 37 0.31 -19.04 -10.86
CA ALA A 37 0.88 -19.06 -12.21
C ALA A 37 2.41 -19.18 -12.18
N HIS A 38 2.93 -20.04 -13.03
CA HIS A 38 4.36 -20.18 -13.25
C HIS A 38 4.91 -19.00 -14.07
N LEU A 39 6.05 -18.46 -13.64
CA LEU A 39 6.67 -17.28 -14.22
C LEU A 39 7.98 -17.64 -14.93
N ALA A 40 7.98 -17.46 -16.25
CA ALA A 40 9.20 -17.46 -17.05
C ALA A 40 9.57 -16.02 -17.45
N ALA A 41 10.88 -15.72 -17.43
CA ALA A 41 11.33 -14.35 -17.72
C ALA A 41 11.12 -13.97 -19.20
N GLU A 42 11.15 -14.94 -20.12
CA GLU A 42 11.07 -14.70 -21.56
C GLU A 42 9.71 -14.15 -22.03
N PRO A 43 8.55 -14.76 -21.69
CA PRO A 43 7.24 -14.21 -22.07
C PRO A 43 6.98 -12.82 -21.48
N ILE A 44 7.45 -12.57 -20.25
CA ILE A 44 7.27 -11.28 -19.60
C ILE A 44 8.18 -10.24 -20.24
N ALA A 45 9.42 -10.58 -20.55
CA ALA A 45 10.34 -9.71 -21.26
C ALA A 45 9.79 -9.31 -22.64
N ALA A 46 9.25 -10.26 -23.39
CA ALA A 46 8.59 -10.00 -24.67
C ALA A 46 7.37 -9.07 -24.51
N ARG A 47 6.52 -9.32 -23.51
CA ARG A 47 5.33 -8.49 -23.21
C ARG A 47 5.69 -7.06 -22.85
N LEU A 48 6.79 -6.85 -22.14
CA LEU A 48 7.24 -5.53 -21.66
C LEU A 48 8.21 -4.83 -22.64
N GLY A 49 8.61 -5.47 -23.73
CA GLY A 49 9.56 -4.91 -24.69
C GLY A 49 10.98 -4.76 -24.15
N VAL A 50 11.41 -5.63 -23.19
CA VAL A 50 12.70 -5.54 -22.50
C VAL A 50 13.49 -6.83 -22.61
N SER A 51 14.77 -6.84 -22.21
CA SER A 51 15.54 -8.07 -22.09
C SER A 51 15.15 -8.90 -20.85
N ARG A 52 15.57 -10.17 -20.81
CA ARG A 52 15.29 -11.09 -19.69
C ARG A 52 15.97 -10.67 -18.38
N THR A 53 17.10 -9.97 -18.46
CA THR A 53 17.91 -9.61 -17.28
C THR A 53 17.15 -8.73 -16.28
N PRO A 54 16.55 -7.58 -16.63
CA PRO A 54 15.77 -6.77 -15.70
C PRO A 54 14.53 -7.49 -15.17
N VAL A 55 13.92 -8.39 -15.95
CA VAL A 55 12.78 -9.20 -15.50
C VAL A 55 13.22 -10.20 -14.42
N ARG A 56 14.36 -10.87 -14.58
CA ARG A 56 14.90 -11.77 -13.56
C ARG A 56 15.29 -11.02 -12.28
N ALA A 57 15.87 -9.81 -12.42
CA ALA A 57 16.13 -8.93 -11.28
C ALA A 57 14.82 -8.57 -10.54
N ALA A 58 13.76 -8.22 -11.28
CA ALA A 58 12.45 -7.97 -10.72
C ALA A 58 11.89 -9.22 -9.98
N PHE A 59 12.04 -10.42 -10.54
CA PHE A 59 11.62 -11.66 -9.86
C PHE A 59 12.36 -11.88 -8.54
N SER A 60 13.66 -11.62 -8.49
CA SER A 60 14.42 -11.74 -7.24
C SER A 60 13.94 -10.79 -6.17
N VAL A 61 13.59 -9.56 -6.53
CA VAL A 61 13.00 -8.58 -5.60
C VAL A 61 11.61 -9.03 -5.16
N LEU A 62 10.75 -9.44 -6.09
CA LEU A 62 9.38 -9.90 -5.78
C LEU A 62 9.36 -11.19 -4.95
N LEU A 63 10.38 -12.04 -5.10
CA LEU A 63 10.60 -13.22 -4.23
C LEU A 63 10.96 -12.77 -2.81
N ALA A 64 11.89 -11.83 -2.66
CA ALA A 64 12.27 -11.30 -1.35
C ALA A 64 11.10 -10.54 -0.68
N GLU A 65 10.23 -9.94 -1.47
CA GLU A 65 9.00 -9.29 -1.03
C GLU A 65 7.86 -10.29 -0.73
N GLY A 66 8.01 -11.58 -1.05
CA GLY A 66 7.01 -12.60 -0.78
C GLY A 66 5.81 -12.60 -1.75
N LEU A 67 5.88 -11.88 -2.87
CA LEU A 67 4.88 -11.97 -3.95
C LEU A 67 5.10 -13.18 -4.86
N LEU A 68 6.34 -13.63 -4.95
CA LEU A 68 6.71 -14.85 -5.64
C LEU A 68 7.22 -15.89 -4.65
N GLU A 69 7.16 -17.14 -5.07
CA GLU A 69 7.83 -18.26 -4.44
C GLU A 69 8.71 -18.95 -5.48
N HIS A 70 9.76 -19.60 -5.00
CA HIS A 70 10.68 -20.35 -5.85
C HIS A 70 10.69 -21.81 -5.45
N SER A 71 10.40 -22.67 -6.40
CA SER A 71 10.47 -24.14 -6.21
C SER A 71 11.64 -24.72 -6.99
N LEU A 72 12.40 -25.61 -6.34
CA LEU A 72 13.46 -26.39 -7.01
C LEU A 72 12.87 -27.08 -8.24
N ASN A 73 13.54 -26.91 -9.38
CA ASN A 73 13.14 -27.45 -10.69
C ASN A 73 11.89 -26.88 -11.34
N ARG A 74 11.14 -25.97 -10.68
CA ARG A 74 9.94 -25.31 -11.23
C ARG A 74 10.09 -23.80 -11.44
N GLY A 75 11.19 -23.19 -10.95
CA GLY A 75 11.41 -21.75 -11.10
C GLY A 75 10.49 -20.90 -10.21
N PHE A 76 10.06 -19.76 -10.72
CA PHE A 76 9.21 -18.82 -9.99
C PHE A 76 7.73 -19.07 -10.25
N SER A 77 6.91 -18.91 -9.22
CA SER A 77 5.45 -18.88 -9.31
C SER A 77 4.87 -17.71 -8.49
N VAL A 78 3.71 -17.22 -8.88
CA VAL A 78 2.99 -16.22 -8.09
C VAL A 78 2.47 -16.90 -6.83
N ARG A 79 2.81 -16.33 -5.65
CA ARG A 79 2.36 -16.87 -4.37
C ARG A 79 0.83 -16.79 -4.27
N GLU A 80 0.21 -17.87 -3.82
CA GLU A 80 -1.19 -17.87 -3.46
C GLU A 80 -1.36 -17.29 -2.04
N LEU A 81 -1.97 -16.09 -1.99
CA LEU A 81 -2.26 -15.45 -0.71
C LEU A 81 -3.57 -15.98 -0.13
N THR A 82 -3.53 -16.37 1.13
CA THR A 82 -4.73 -16.69 1.90
C THR A 82 -5.31 -15.42 2.55
N ILE A 83 -6.59 -15.47 2.94
CA ILE A 83 -7.18 -14.37 3.72
C ILE A 83 -6.43 -14.16 5.05
N ARG A 84 -5.89 -15.23 5.65
CA ARG A 84 -5.06 -15.15 6.86
C ARG A 84 -3.78 -14.37 6.62
N ASP A 85 -3.09 -14.59 5.49
CA ASP A 85 -1.88 -13.84 5.13
C ASP A 85 -2.18 -12.34 5.00
N ILE A 86 -3.30 -12.02 4.36
CA ILE A 86 -3.73 -10.64 4.14
C ILE A 86 -4.08 -9.95 5.47
N LEU A 87 -4.88 -10.61 6.32
CA LEU A 87 -5.22 -10.07 7.64
C LEU A 87 -3.99 -9.92 8.52
N GLY A 88 -3.05 -10.88 8.50
CA GLY A 88 -1.78 -10.79 9.22
C GLY A 88 -0.88 -9.65 8.73
N ALA A 89 -0.88 -9.36 7.42
CA ALA A 89 -0.16 -8.21 6.89
C ALA A 89 -0.76 -6.88 7.35
N ILE A 90 -2.10 -6.80 7.48
CA ILE A 90 -2.76 -5.60 8.03
C ILE A 90 -2.47 -5.45 9.52
N ASP A 91 -2.47 -6.55 10.31
CA ASP A 91 -2.09 -6.52 11.72
C ASP A 91 -0.68 -5.96 11.92
N LEU A 92 0.28 -6.41 11.09
CA LEU A 92 1.65 -5.87 11.11
C LEU A 92 1.68 -4.39 10.72
N ARG A 93 0.93 -3.99 9.69
CA ARG A 93 0.81 -2.58 9.29
C ARG A 93 0.30 -1.72 10.44
N ALA A 94 -0.76 -2.14 11.12
CA ALA A 94 -1.34 -1.40 12.24
C ALA A 94 -0.30 -1.11 13.33
N ALA A 95 0.51 -2.10 13.69
CA ALA A 95 1.57 -1.95 14.69
C ALA A 95 2.69 -1.00 14.20
N ILE A 96 3.15 -1.17 12.96
CA ILE A 96 4.28 -0.40 12.42
C ILE A 96 3.87 1.03 12.05
N GLU A 97 2.70 1.22 11.47
CA GLU A 97 2.22 2.56 11.11
C GLU A 97 1.82 3.36 12.36
N GLY A 98 1.20 2.71 13.35
CA GLY A 98 0.95 3.35 14.65
C GLY A 98 2.24 3.84 15.30
N ARG A 99 3.24 2.96 15.45
CA ARG A 99 4.55 3.37 16.00
C ARG A 99 5.24 4.42 15.13
N GLY A 100 5.13 4.33 13.81
CA GLY A 100 5.65 5.34 12.88
C GLY A 100 5.01 6.70 13.10
N CYS A 101 3.70 6.73 13.32
CA CYS A 101 2.96 7.95 13.62
C CYS A 101 3.43 8.60 14.95
N ALA A 102 3.61 7.81 16.02
CA ALA A 102 4.17 8.31 17.28
C ALA A 102 5.58 8.88 17.10
N LEU A 103 6.45 8.16 16.41
CA LEU A 103 7.82 8.62 16.12
C LEU A 103 7.82 9.92 15.33
N SER A 104 6.90 10.10 14.37
CA SER A 104 6.81 11.35 13.62
C SER A 104 6.53 12.55 14.53
N VAL A 105 5.68 12.35 15.55
CA VAL A 105 5.39 13.37 16.57
C VAL A 105 6.61 13.61 17.46
N GLU A 106 7.26 12.55 17.93
CA GLU A 106 8.46 12.63 18.78
C GLU A 106 9.62 13.38 18.10
N TYR A 107 9.78 13.24 16.77
CA TYR A 107 10.78 13.97 16.00
C TYR A 107 10.39 15.42 15.71
N GLY A 108 9.10 15.72 15.80
CA GLY A 108 8.56 17.06 15.52
C GLY A 108 8.21 17.26 14.05
N TRP A 109 7.28 18.18 13.84
CA TRP A 109 6.79 18.59 12.53
C TRP A 109 7.02 20.10 12.34
N ALA A 110 7.61 20.47 11.22
CA ALA A 110 7.68 21.88 10.83
C ALA A 110 6.31 22.34 10.29
N ASP A 111 6.04 23.66 10.39
CA ASP A 111 4.76 24.24 9.92
C ASP A 111 4.48 23.91 8.44
N ALA A 112 5.48 23.89 7.59
CA ALA A 112 5.35 23.52 6.18
C ALA A 112 4.97 22.04 5.97
N GLU A 113 5.39 21.16 6.86
CA GLU A 113 5.06 19.73 6.83
C GLU A 113 3.62 19.51 7.32
N LEU A 114 3.21 20.20 8.40
CA LEU A 114 1.84 20.22 8.86
C LEU A 114 0.89 20.76 7.78
N ALA A 115 1.24 21.86 7.13
CA ALA A 115 0.46 22.42 6.02
C ALA A 115 0.33 21.42 4.85
N THR A 116 1.40 20.67 4.58
CA THR A 116 1.38 19.63 3.54
C THR A 116 0.46 18.47 3.91
N LEU A 117 0.46 18.02 5.17
CA LEU A 117 -0.46 17.00 5.67
C LEU A 117 -1.90 17.47 5.56
N ASP A 118 -2.17 18.70 6.01
CA ASP A 118 -3.50 19.32 5.95
C ASP A 118 -4.04 19.41 4.53
N GLY A 119 -3.18 19.79 3.57
CA GLY A 119 -3.55 19.84 2.17
C GLY A 119 -4.00 18.48 1.64
N ARG A 120 -3.28 17.40 1.95
CA ARG A 120 -3.65 16.03 1.55
C ARG A 120 -4.98 15.59 2.16
N ILE A 121 -5.18 15.89 3.43
CA ILE A 121 -6.43 15.54 4.13
C ILE A 121 -7.59 16.32 3.56
N ALA A 122 -7.41 17.61 3.27
CA ALA A 122 -8.42 18.44 2.63
C ALA A 122 -8.77 17.95 1.21
N ASP A 123 -7.79 17.45 0.45
CA ASP A 123 -8.03 16.82 -0.85
C ASP A 123 -8.93 15.59 -0.72
N GLY A 124 -8.67 14.73 0.25
CA GLY A 124 -9.52 13.57 0.57
C GLY A 124 -10.93 13.97 0.99
N ALA A 125 -11.06 14.99 1.84
CA ALA A 125 -12.36 15.51 2.30
C ALA A 125 -13.19 16.06 1.13
N ARG A 126 -12.58 16.77 0.18
CA ARG A 126 -13.28 17.26 -1.03
C ARG A 126 -13.88 16.12 -1.86
N ILE A 127 -13.15 15.01 -2.00
CA ILE A 127 -13.64 13.84 -2.72
C ILE A 127 -14.82 13.21 -1.98
N VAL A 128 -14.72 13.03 -0.66
CA VAL A 128 -15.77 12.40 0.15
C VAL A 128 -17.04 13.24 0.25
N THR A 129 -16.92 14.55 0.14
CA THR A 129 -18.07 15.47 0.18
C THR A 129 -18.67 15.78 -1.20
N ALA A 130 -18.03 15.34 -2.27
CA ALA A 130 -18.60 15.45 -3.61
C ALA A 130 -19.81 14.53 -3.74
N ASP A 131 -20.89 15.03 -4.35
CA ASP A 131 -22.15 14.29 -4.53
C ASP A 131 -22.09 13.34 -5.76
N ASP A 132 -20.92 12.84 -6.06
CA ASP A 132 -20.61 11.94 -7.13
C ASP A 132 -19.65 10.85 -6.64
N TRP A 133 -19.92 9.59 -7.00
CA TRP A 133 -19.06 8.48 -6.64
C TRP A 133 -18.94 7.49 -7.80
N SER A 134 -17.73 7.31 -8.27
CA SER A 134 -17.39 6.42 -9.38
C SER A 134 -16.13 5.59 -9.06
N VAL A 135 -15.79 4.67 -9.94
CA VAL A 135 -14.53 3.89 -9.84
C VAL A 135 -13.30 4.80 -9.85
N GLU A 136 -13.35 5.85 -10.68
CA GLU A 136 -12.26 6.82 -10.84
C GLU A 136 -12.10 7.67 -9.59
N ILE A 137 -13.21 8.14 -9.01
CA ILE A 137 -13.23 8.94 -7.80
C ILE A 137 -12.76 8.11 -6.62
N GLU A 138 -13.22 6.88 -6.50
CA GLU A 138 -12.76 5.97 -5.48
C GLU A 138 -11.25 5.70 -5.59
N ARG A 139 -10.74 5.48 -6.80
CA ARG A 139 -9.30 5.32 -7.04
C ARG A 139 -8.52 6.55 -6.59
N ALA A 140 -8.99 7.75 -6.94
CA ALA A 140 -8.36 9.01 -6.53
C ALA A 140 -8.31 9.15 -5.00
N TRP A 141 -9.40 8.80 -4.30
CA TRP A 141 -9.40 8.81 -2.84
C TRP A 141 -8.37 7.83 -2.25
N TYR A 142 -8.28 6.61 -2.78
CA TYR A 142 -7.31 5.64 -2.29
C TYR A 142 -5.85 6.05 -2.59
N GLU A 143 -5.60 6.79 -3.65
CA GLU A 143 -4.28 7.38 -3.90
C GLU A 143 -3.92 8.41 -2.82
N ILE A 144 -4.85 9.30 -2.47
CA ILE A 144 -4.68 10.27 -1.37
C ILE A 144 -4.48 9.55 -0.05
N ASN A 145 -5.31 8.55 0.27
CA ASN A 145 -5.18 7.73 1.46
C ASN A 145 -3.76 7.15 1.58
N ARG A 146 -3.27 6.52 0.51
CA ARG A 146 -1.90 5.98 0.48
C ARG A 146 -0.84 7.07 0.71
N ASP A 147 -1.03 8.25 0.12
CA ASP A 147 -0.09 9.35 0.23
C ASP A 147 -0.07 9.96 1.63
N VAL A 148 -1.19 10.02 2.35
CA VAL A 148 -1.26 10.41 3.77
C VAL A 148 -0.42 9.44 4.62
N HIS A 149 -0.67 8.13 4.51
CA HIS A 149 0.09 7.12 5.26
C HIS A 149 1.60 7.16 4.95
N ALA A 150 1.95 7.24 3.66
CA ALA A 150 3.35 7.30 3.24
C ALA A 150 4.05 8.59 3.73
N PHE A 151 3.32 9.70 3.78
CA PHE A 151 3.84 10.97 4.28
C PHE A 151 4.13 10.91 5.77
N ILE A 152 3.17 10.44 6.58
CA ILE A 152 3.35 10.26 8.01
C ILE A 152 4.52 9.29 8.30
N ALA A 153 4.57 8.14 7.61
CA ALA A 153 5.67 7.19 7.75
C ALA A 153 7.04 7.77 7.36
N ARG A 154 7.08 8.73 6.44
CA ARG A 154 8.31 9.47 6.07
C ARG A 154 8.76 10.37 7.20
N MET A 155 7.83 11.04 7.89
CA MET A 155 8.11 11.94 9.01
C MET A 155 8.62 11.20 10.25
N ALA A 156 8.43 9.89 10.33
CA ALA A 156 9.06 9.06 11.36
C ALA A 156 10.60 8.98 11.25
N HIS A 157 11.22 9.50 10.19
CA HIS A 157 12.66 9.45 9.91
C HIS A 157 13.32 8.07 10.11
N ASN A 158 12.53 7.01 10.05
CA ASN A 158 12.95 5.63 10.28
C ASN A 158 12.84 4.80 9.00
N VAL A 159 14.00 4.39 8.47
CA VAL A 159 14.09 3.62 7.23
C VAL A 159 13.42 2.24 7.39
N ALA A 160 13.56 1.60 8.54
CA ALA A 160 12.98 0.29 8.79
C ALA A 160 11.43 0.34 8.76
N ILE A 161 10.82 1.34 9.40
CA ILE A 161 9.37 1.57 9.33
C ILE A 161 8.93 1.74 7.87
N ARG A 162 9.54 2.64 7.12
CA ARG A 162 9.19 2.88 5.71
C ARG A 162 9.34 1.64 4.85
N SER A 163 10.39 0.86 5.07
CA SER A 163 10.63 -0.38 4.33
C SER A 163 9.59 -1.44 4.67
N THR A 164 9.25 -1.61 5.95
CA THR A 164 8.26 -2.59 6.40
C THR A 164 6.86 -2.22 5.92
N VAL A 165 6.46 -0.96 6.05
CA VAL A 165 5.19 -0.47 5.48
C VAL A 165 5.14 -0.77 3.98
N ARG A 166 6.19 -0.45 3.22
CA ARG A 166 6.25 -0.75 1.79
C ARG A 166 6.10 -2.24 1.50
N MET A 167 6.74 -3.12 2.26
CA MET A 167 6.62 -4.57 2.11
C MET A 167 5.19 -5.07 2.37
N THR A 168 4.50 -4.49 3.32
CA THR A 168 3.10 -4.85 3.59
C THR A 168 2.13 -4.28 2.55
N LEU A 169 2.51 -3.21 1.84
CA LEU A 169 1.75 -2.62 0.72
C LEU A 169 1.79 -3.44 -0.57
N LEU A 170 2.64 -4.47 -0.62
CA LEU A 170 2.68 -5.43 -1.73
C LEU A 170 1.45 -6.32 -1.78
N TYR A 171 0.78 -6.48 -0.65
CA TYR A 171 -0.58 -6.96 -0.65
C TYR A 171 -1.46 -5.77 -1.08
N PRO A 172 -2.42 -5.94 -2.01
CA PRO A 172 -3.29 -4.84 -2.44
C PRO A 172 -4.24 -4.44 -1.32
N LEU A 173 -3.68 -3.80 -0.30
CA LEU A 173 -4.37 -3.37 0.92
C LEU A 173 -4.79 -1.89 0.83
N PHE A 174 -4.34 -1.20 -0.22
CA PHE A 174 -4.84 0.12 -0.58
C PHE A 174 -5.75 0.01 -1.79
N GLY A 175 -6.92 0.37 -1.61
CA GLY A 175 -8.01 0.17 -2.52
C GLY A 175 -9.10 -0.61 -1.81
N ASP A 176 -10.27 -0.69 -2.37
CA ASP A 176 -11.21 -1.70 -1.90
C ASP A 176 -10.63 -3.08 -2.26
N ALA A 177 -9.89 -3.65 -1.30
CA ALA A 177 -9.26 -4.96 -1.46
C ALA A 177 -10.28 -6.03 -1.88
N ALA A 178 -11.55 -5.86 -1.49
CA ALA A 178 -12.63 -6.75 -1.87
C ALA A 178 -12.90 -6.75 -3.38
N ARG A 179 -12.63 -5.63 -4.07
CA ARG A 179 -12.90 -5.48 -5.51
C ARG A 179 -11.65 -5.53 -6.36
N LEU A 180 -10.59 -4.87 -5.90
CA LEU A 180 -9.40 -4.63 -6.69
C LEU A 180 -8.35 -5.74 -6.57
N CYS A 181 -8.49 -6.62 -5.57
CA CYS A 181 -7.56 -7.73 -5.37
C CYS A 181 -8.20 -9.07 -5.69
N PRO A 182 -7.82 -9.75 -6.78
CA PRO A 182 -8.34 -11.08 -7.11
C PRO A 182 -8.11 -12.11 -5.98
N ALA A 183 -7.00 -11.98 -5.23
CA ALA A 183 -6.71 -12.85 -4.10
C ALA A 183 -7.71 -12.69 -2.95
N VAL A 184 -8.27 -11.48 -2.76
CA VAL A 184 -9.30 -11.18 -1.76
C VAL A 184 -10.70 -11.38 -2.33
N ALA A 185 -10.93 -10.97 -3.58
CA ALA A 185 -12.23 -11.00 -4.23
C ALA A 185 -12.90 -12.39 -4.16
N ARG A 186 -12.12 -13.48 -4.22
CA ARG A 186 -12.63 -14.84 -4.09
C ARG A 186 -13.29 -15.15 -2.72
N TYR A 187 -12.96 -14.38 -1.68
CA TYR A 187 -13.51 -14.51 -0.32
C TYR A 187 -14.69 -13.57 -0.07
N VAL A 188 -14.94 -12.62 -0.95
CA VAL A 188 -15.95 -11.58 -0.78
C VAL A 188 -17.12 -11.83 -1.73
N PRO A 189 -18.38 -11.88 -1.25
CA PRO A 189 -19.56 -12.05 -2.10
C PRO A 189 -19.62 -10.98 -3.19
N GLU A 190 -20.09 -11.36 -4.39
CA GLU A 190 -20.08 -10.49 -5.58
C GLU A 190 -20.83 -9.17 -5.36
N ARG A 191 -21.95 -9.19 -4.63
CA ARG A 191 -22.72 -7.98 -4.27
C ARG A 191 -21.92 -6.92 -3.52
N HIS A 192 -20.81 -7.31 -2.88
CA HIS A 192 -19.91 -6.39 -2.15
C HIS A 192 -18.69 -5.96 -2.97
N ARG A 193 -18.60 -6.39 -4.24
CA ARG A 193 -17.53 -6.03 -5.16
C ARG A 193 -17.92 -4.94 -6.16
N GLN A 194 -19.17 -4.49 -6.12
CA GLN A 194 -19.63 -3.41 -6.97
C GLN A 194 -19.36 -2.05 -6.35
N VAL A 195 -19.03 -1.06 -7.17
CA VAL A 195 -18.90 0.33 -6.72
C VAL A 195 -20.31 0.87 -6.41
N PRO A 196 -20.59 1.33 -5.20
CA PRO A 196 -21.87 1.92 -4.88
C PRO A 196 -22.04 3.27 -5.61
N ALA A 197 -23.29 3.72 -5.73
CA ALA A 197 -23.59 5.03 -6.33
C ALA A 197 -23.27 6.22 -5.41
N THR A 198 -23.01 5.96 -4.14
CA THR A 198 -22.70 6.99 -3.14
C THR A 198 -21.44 6.63 -2.38
N VAL A 199 -20.83 7.61 -1.73
CA VAL A 199 -19.63 7.42 -0.91
C VAL A 199 -19.84 6.30 0.10
N PRO A 200 -18.99 5.25 0.09
CA PRO A 200 -19.07 4.17 1.08
C PRO A 200 -18.85 4.70 2.50
N ALA A 201 -19.68 4.26 3.45
CA ALA A 201 -19.59 4.70 4.84
C ALA A 201 -18.18 4.48 5.45
N HIS A 202 -17.49 3.39 5.09
CA HIS A 202 -16.14 3.12 5.57
C HIS A 202 -15.10 4.10 5.01
N ILE A 203 -15.31 4.67 3.83
CA ILE A 203 -14.44 5.70 3.26
C ILE A 203 -14.67 7.04 3.96
N ALA A 204 -15.92 7.41 4.19
CA ALA A 204 -16.25 8.61 4.97
C ALA A 204 -15.67 8.52 6.40
N GLN A 205 -15.78 7.37 7.04
CA GLN A 205 -15.18 7.11 8.34
C GLN A 205 -13.66 7.20 8.29
N SER A 206 -13.00 6.55 7.32
CA SER A 206 -11.54 6.63 7.14
C SER A 206 -11.06 8.07 6.98
N GLN A 207 -11.80 8.90 6.27
CA GLN A 207 -11.47 10.32 6.11
C GLN A 207 -11.52 11.07 7.45
N GLN A 208 -12.56 10.84 8.26
CA GLN A 208 -12.68 11.42 9.60
C GLN A 208 -11.54 10.94 10.54
N GLU A 209 -11.16 9.69 10.43
CA GLU A 209 -10.04 9.13 11.18
C GLU A 209 -8.70 9.79 10.80
N HIS A 210 -8.46 10.08 9.51
CA HIS A 210 -7.30 10.85 9.07
C HIS A 210 -7.27 12.27 9.68
N GLU A 211 -8.41 12.93 9.74
CA GLU A 211 -8.54 14.25 10.38
C GLU A 211 -8.18 14.19 11.87
N ALA A 212 -8.67 13.16 12.58
CA ALA A 212 -8.36 12.95 13.99
C ALA A 212 -6.87 12.65 14.21
N ILE A 213 -6.24 11.84 13.34
CA ILE A 213 -4.81 11.57 13.38
C ILE A 213 -4.00 12.87 13.20
N ALA A 214 -4.36 13.69 12.21
CA ALA A 214 -3.68 14.97 11.99
C ALA A 214 -3.85 15.94 13.17
N GLN A 215 -5.01 15.93 13.83
CA GLN A 215 -5.24 16.72 15.04
C GLN A 215 -4.33 16.25 16.19
N ALA A 216 -4.17 14.95 16.40
CA ALA A 216 -3.27 14.39 17.41
C ALA A 216 -1.80 14.75 17.12
N ILE A 217 -1.39 14.71 15.85
CA ILE A 217 -0.06 15.14 15.41
C ILE A 217 0.17 16.62 15.75
N ARG A 218 -0.78 17.51 15.41
CA ARG A 218 -0.69 18.95 15.72
C ARG A 218 -0.69 19.23 17.21
N ALA A 219 -1.43 18.44 17.98
CA ALA A 219 -1.45 18.56 19.43
C ALA A 219 -0.17 18.04 20.10
N ASN A 220 0.78 17.52 19.31
CA ASN A 220 2.01 16.88 19.77
C ASN A 220 1.74 15.71 20.76
N ASP A 221 0.62 14.99 20.56
CA ASP A 221 0.23 13.83 21.36
C ASP A 221 0.62 12.52 20.65
N ALA A 222 1.86 12.08 20.87
CA ALA A 222 2.41 10.89 20.24
C ALA A 222 1.62 9.62 20.60
N ALA A 223 1.14 9.51 21.84
CA ALA A 223 0.40 8.33 22.30
C ALA A 223 -1.00 8.24 21.66
N LEU A 224 -1.67 9.38 21.54
CA LEU A 224 -2.95 9.45 20.83
C LEU A 224 -2.78 9.18 19.33
N ALA A 225 -1.78 9.78 18.70
CA ALA A 225 -1.48 9.60 17.28
C ALA A 225 -1.18 8.13 16.95
N GLU A 226 -0.39 7.42 17.79
CA GLU A 226 -0.13 5.98 17.67
C GLU A 226 -1.41 5.17 17.71
N ARG A 227 -2.23 5.40 18.73
CA ARG A 227 -3.48 4.67 18.92
C ARG A 227 -4.44 4.89 17.75
N LEU A 228 -4.66 6.14 17.35
CA LEU A 228 -5.58 6.48 16.26
C LEU A 228 -5.13 5.87 14.93
N MET A 229 -3.85 5.96 14.59
CA MET A 229 -3.33 5.35 13.37
C MET A 229 -3.47 3.83 13.38
N ARG A 230 -3.15 3.18 14.50
CA ARG A 230 -3.30 1.73 14.65
C ARG A 230 -4.75 1.31 14.48
N ASP A 231 -5.67 1.98 15.17
CA ASP A 231 -7.09 1.64 15.19
C ASP A 231 -7.72 1.88 13.80
N HIS A 232 -7.31 2.96 13.10
CA HIS A 232 -7.67 3.23 11.72
C HIS A 232 -7.29 2.07 10.76
N VAL A 233 -6.06 1.58 10.84
CA VAL A 233 -5.62 0.45 10.00
C VAL A 233 -6.39 -0.83 10.36
N LEU A 234 -6.64 -1.08 11.64
CA LEU A 234 -7.40 -2.25 12.12
C LEU A 234 -8.87 -2.20 11.70
N ALA A 235 -9.49 -1.03 11.59
CA ALA A 235 -10.86 -0.90 11.08
C ALA A 235 -11.00 -1.49 9.67
N GLY A 236 -10.03 -1.23 8.79
CA GLY A 236 -9.97 -1.83 7.45
C GLY A 236 -9.81 -3.37 7.49
N ARG A 237 -8.98 -3.87 8.41
CA ARG A 237 -8.79 -5.31 8.67
C ARG A 237 -10.10 -5.98 9.11
N ASP A 238 -10.80 -5.40 10.07
CA ASP A 238 -12.01 -5.98 10.64
C ASP A 238 -13.16 -5.97 9.63
N ARG A 239 -13.27 -4.90 8.82
CA ARG A 239 -14.20 -4.87 7.68
C ARG A 239 -13.92 -6.00 6.71
N LEU A 240 -12.68 -6.23 6.34
CA LEU A 240 -12.30 -7.30 5.41
C LEU A 240 -12.60 -8.68 6.00
N ALA A 241 -12.26 -8.91 7.27
CA ALA A 241 -12.55 -10.17 7.97
C ALA A 241 -14.06 -10.45 8.00
N LEU A 242 -14.88 -9.43 8.28
CA LEU A 242 -16.34 -9.54 8.28
C LEU A 242 -16.88 -9.88 6.89
N LEU A 243 -16.40 -9.24 5.84
CA LEU A 243 -16.81 -9.52 4.46
C LEU A 243 -16.44 -10.94 4.04
N ALA A 244 -15.26 -11.41 4.40
CA ALA A 244 -14.78 -12.75 4.07
C ALA A 244 -15.49 -13.88 4.86
N SER A 245 -16.07 -13.59 6.02
CA SER A 245 -16.80 -14.55 6.86
C SER A 245 -18.27 -14.76 6.43
N ARG A 246 -18.82 -13.87 5.63
CA ARG A 246 -20.23 -13.90 5.18
C ARG A 246 -20.41 -14.75 3.92
N ARG A 247 -19.98 -16.04 3.99
CA ARG A 247 -20.22 -17.01 2.92
C ARG A 247 -21.62 -17.57 2.96
#